data_2f1197a57b6717f2e4ed42beee52ba4a
#
_entry.id   2f1197a57b6717f2e4ed42beee52ba4a
#
_cell.length_a   1.000
_cell.length_b   1.000
_cell.length_c   1.000
_cell.angle_alpha   90.00
_cell.angle_beta   90.00
_cell.angle_gamma   90.00
#
_symmetry.space_group_name_H-M   'P 1'
#
loop_
_entity.id
_entity.type
_entity.pdbx_description
1 polymer ?
#
loop_
_entity_poly.entity_id
_entity_poly.type
_entity_poly.pdbx_seq_one_letter_code
_entity_poly.pdbx_strand_id
1 'polypeptide(L)'
;MKSKFFFSLGASGVIATLAASPAITAQTAAPGYHVIHKIPAGGEGGWDYVTVDPDGNRLFLSRGTHAMVIDLGRDSVIGDIPNTPGIHGVALAPDLNRGFTSNGRDSSVTIFDYKTLAPIAVVKIPARNPDAILYDPATKRLFTFNGGTNNATAIDATNGTVIGNVDLGGKPETAVSDGGRIYANVESKSEIAVFDPKTLTVLARWPLAPCEEPSGLAIDRVHQRLFAGCSNKTMAVVDMRTGKVVASPAVGDGVDAAGFDPETQLAFTSNGEGTITVVHEDTPDKYTVVETVPTQRGARTMAVNPKTHRLYTVSADFGPAPAPTADRPRPRPPMIPGSFVVLELDR
;
A
#
# COMPACT_ATOMS: atom_id res chain seq x y z
N MET A 1 -10.67 -70.58 79.87
CA MET A 1 -11.90 -69.97 79.47
C MET A 1 -11.94 -68.53 79.89
N LYS A 2 -11.57 -67.59 79.13
CA LYS A 2 -11.89 -66.18 79.20
C LYS A 2 -11.34 -65.51 77.91
N SER A 3 -12.27 -65.19 77.05
CA SER A 3 -12.02 -64.47 75.79
C SER A 3 -11.69 -62.99 76.11
N LYS A 4 -10.64 -62.45 75.50
CA LYS A 4 -10.35 -61.01 75.51
C LYS A 4 -10.58 -60.47 74.13
N PHE A 5 -11.57 -59.59 74.02
CA PHE A 5 -11.77 -58.73 72.82
C PHE A 5 -10.78 -57.56 72.82
N PHE A 6 -10.07 -57.38 71.72
CA PHE A 6 -9.33 -56.19 71.45
C PHE A 6 -10.12 -55.34 70.47
N PHE A 7 -10.40 -54.05 70.84
CA PHE A 7 -10.90 -53.00 69.97
C PHE A 7 -9.74 -52.28 69.34
N SER A 8 -9.69 -52.23 67.99
CA SER A 8 -8.74 -51.40 67.23
C SER A 8 -9.47 -50.15 66.79
N LEU A 9 -9.01 -48.97 67.25
CA LEU A 9 -9.41 -47.65 66.71
C LEU A 9 -8.63 -47.38 65.43
N GLY A 10 -9.34 -47.39 64.33
CA GLY A 10 -8.80 -46.89 63.06
C GLY A 10 -8.94 -45.35 62.95
N ALA A 11 -7.86 -44.64 62.90
CA ALA A 11 -7.84 -43.19 62.62
C ALA A 11 -7.88 -42.98 61.09
N SER A 12 -9.00 -42.49 60.59
CA SER A 12 -9.14 -42.11 59.20
C SER A 12 -8.56 -40.67 59.01
N GLY A 13 -7.39 -40.60 58.44
CA GLY A 13 -6.80 -39.29 57.97
C GLY A 13 -7.45 -38.82 56.67
N VAL A 14 -8.14 -37.70 56.72
CA VAL A 14 -8.64 -37.00 55.54
C VAL A 14 -7.48 -36.19 54.89
N ILE A 15 -7.02 -36.65 53.74
CA ILE A 15 -6.05 -35.90 52.93
C ILE A 15 -6.84 -34.89 52.08
N ALA A 16 -6.78 -33.63 52.46
CA ALA A 16 -7.31 -32.53 51.65
C ALA A 16 -6.30 -32.22 50.50
N THR A 17 -6.62 -32.64 49.30
CA THR A 17 -5.91 -32.24 48.08
C THR A 17 -6.30 -30.82 47.71
N LEU A 18 -5.41 -29.85 47.94
CA LEU A 18 -5.50 -28.50 47.38
C LEU A 18 -5.28 -28.57 45.86
N ALA A 19 -6.34 -28.45 45.10
CA ALA A 19 -6.25 -28.25 43.65
C ALA A 19 -5.79 -26.82 43.40
N ALA A 20 -4.53 -26.64 42.97
CA ALA A 20 -4.03 -25.37 42.47
C ALA A 20 -4.67 -25.09 41.10
N SER A 21 -5.58 -24.13 41.04
CA SER A 21 -6.09 -23.61 39.75
C SER A 21 -4.94 -22.94 39.02
N PRO A 22 -4.73 -23.24 37.71
CA PRO A 22 -3.76 -22.52 36.91
C PRO A 22 -4.20 -21.06 36.79
N ALA A 23 -3.36 -20.14 37.20
CA ALA A 23 -3.54 -18.72 36.94
C ALA A 23 -3.46 -18.50 35.44
N ILE A 24 -4.60 -18.22 34.81
CA ILE A 24 -4.65 -17.71 33.42
C ILE A 24 -4.06 -16.32 33.49
N THR A 25 -2.78 -16.19 33.14
CA THR A 25 -2.20 -14.89 32.85
C THR A 25 -2.92 -14.35 31.62
N ALA A 26 -3.76 -13.35 31.81
CA ALA A 26 -4.31 -12.59 30.70
C ALA A 26 -3.12 -11.95 29.96
N GLN A 27 -2.76 -12.50 28.81
CA GLN A 27 -1.80 -11.90 27.91
C GLN A 27 -2.47 -10.63 27.39
N THR A 28 -2.01 -9.46 27.86
CA THR A 28 -2.45 -8.18 27.30
C THR A 28 -2.10 -8.23 25.82
N ALA A 29 -3.11 -8.19 24.96
CA ALA A 29 -2.87 -8.05 23.53
C ALA A 29 -1.96 -6.85 23.31
N ALA A 30 -0.96 -7.00 22.44
CA ALA A 30 -0.15 -5.86 22.03
C ALA A 30 -1.08 -4.75 21.54
N PRO A 31 -0.79 -3.47 21.83
CA PRO A 31 -1.59 -2.36 21.32
C PRO A 31 -1.69 -2.47 19.79
N GLY A 32 -2.89 -2.27 19.25
CA GLY A 32 -3.11 -2.25 17.82
C GLY A 32 -2.50 -1.00 17.16
N TYR A 33 -2.51 -0.96 15.84
CA TYR A 33 -2.06 0.22 15.11
C TYR A 33 -2.86 1.46 15.50
N HIS A 34 -2.16 2.59 15.63
CA HIS A 34 -2.78 3.89 15.88
C HIS A 34 -1.90 5.01 15.32
N VAL A 35 -2.48 6.19 15.11
CA VAL A 35 -1.71 7.36 14.72
C VAL A 35 -0.85 7.81 15.90
N ILE A 36 0.45 7.61 15.79
CA ILE A 36 1.43 7.99 16.81
C ILE A 36 1.94 9.42 16.61
N HIS A 37 1.95 9.88 15.35
CA HIS A 37 2.47 11.19 15.00
C HIS A 37 1.76 11.80 13.79
N LYS A 38 1.67 13.14 13.78
CA LYS A 38 1.21 13.94 12.66
C LYS A 38 2.32 14.90 12.25
N ILE A 39 2.86 14.71 11.05
CA ILE A 39 3.92 15.56 10.51
C ILE A 39 3.27 16.66 9.65
N PRO A 40 3.24 17.92 10.09
CA PRO A 40 2.71 19.02 9.29
C PRO A 40 3.60 19.23 8.06
N ALA A 41 3.07 18.97 6.88
CA ALA A 41 3.81 19.12 5.63
C ALA A 41 3.40 20.39 4.86
N GLY A 42 2.17 20.85 5.04
CA GLY A 42 1.68 22.10 4.44
C GLY A 42 1.75 22.08 2.91
N GLY A 43 2.02 23.25 2.32
CA GLY A 43 2.12 23.44 0.88
C GLY A 43 0.79 23.40 0.15
N GLU A 44 0.86 23.62 -1.17
CA GLU A 44 -0.31 23.59 -2.05
C GLU A 44 -0.32 22.35 -2.95
N GLY A 45 -1.45 22.10 -3.61
CA GLY A 45 -1.63 20.99 -4.54
C GLY A 45 -2.26 19.76 -3.90
N GLY A 46 -2.97 19.00 -4.72
CA GLY A 46 -3.50 17.69 -4.34
C GLY A 46 -2.38 16.67 -4.21
N TRP A 47 -2.74 15.49 -3.73
CA TRP A 47 -1.84 14.36 -3.61
C TRP A 47 -2.43 13.11 -4.25
N ASP A 48 -1.55 12.13 -4.47
CA ASP A 48 -1.90 10.82 -4.96
C ASP A 48 -1.00 9.79 -4.26
N TYR A 49 -0.05 9.13 -4.93
CA TYR A 49 0.77 8.10 -4.32
C TYR A 49 1.73 8.64 -3.26
N VAL A 50 1.97 7.77 -2.27
CA VAL A 50 2.97 7.91 -1.21
C VAL A 50 4.02 6.83 -1.41
N THR A 51 5.31 7.19 -1.44
CA THR A 51 6.42 6.24 -1.58
C THR A 51 7.37 6.39 -0.40
N VAL A 52 7.55 5.31 0.38
CA VAL A 52 8.56 5.26 1.43
C VAL A 52 9.90 4.80 0.87
N ASP A 53 10.97 5.41 1.33
CA ASP A 53 12.36 5.02 1.11
C ASP A 53 12.94 4.50 2.43
N PRO A 54 12.89 3.18 2.69
CA PRO A 54 13.34 2.64 3.97
C PRO A 54 14.85 2.75 4.21
N ASP A 55 15.65 2.83 3.15
CA ASP A 55 17.10 2.96 3.23
C ASP A 55 17.54 4.41 3.50
N GLY A 56 16.89 5.35 2.81
CA GLY A 56 17.14 6.78 2.98
C GLY A 56 16.36 7.41 4.13
N ASN A 57 15.47 6.65 4.79
CA ASN A 57 14.57 7.13 5.84
C ASN A 57 13.76 8.36 5.40
N ARG A 58 13.18 8.30 4.21
CA ARG A 58 12.47 9.41 3.55
C ARG A 58 11.11 8.99 3.06
N LEU A 59 10.24 9.96 2.93
CA LEU A 59 8.92 9.82 2.31
C LEU A 59 8.82 10.76 1.12
N PHE A 60 8.36 10.24 -0.02
CA PHE A 60 8.10 11.00 -1.24
C PHE A 60 6.60 11.11 -1.45
N LEU A 61 6.12 12.32 -1.65
CA LEU A 61 4.70 12.66 -1.76
C LEU A 61 4.45 13.44 -3.04
N SER A 62 3.51 13.00 -3.85
CA SER A 62 3.04 13.82 -4.98
C SER A 62 2.27 15.04 -4.48
N ARG A 63 2.54 16.23 -5.06
CA ARG A 63 1.89 17.51 -4.68
C ARG A 63 1.43 18.28 -5.92
N GLY A 64 0.87 17.57 -6.91
CA GLY A 64 0.26 18.13 -8.09
C GLY A 64 1.23 18.75 -9.10
N THR A 65 2.24 19.50 -8.67
CA THR A 65 3.25 20.17 -9.53
C THR A 65 4.69 19.81 -9.17
N HIS A 66 4.89 19.13 -8.04
CA HIS A 66 6.20 18.74 -7.51
C HIS A 66 6.08 17.48 -6.66
N ALA A 67 7.18 16.76 -6.45
CA ALA A 67 7.25 15.73 -5.41
C ALA A 67 7.91 16.33 -4.16
N MET A 68 7.17 16.37 -3.06
CA MET A 68 7.68 16.78 -1.75
C MET A 68 8.44 15.62 -1.10
N VAL A 69 9.55 15.91 -0.44
CA VAL A 69 10.35 14.90 0.28
C VAL A 69 10.43 15.24 1.76
N ILE A 70 10.11 14.27 2.60
CA ILE A 70 10.14 14.38 4.06
C ILE A 70 11.23 13.44 4.61
N ASP A 71 12.03 13.94 5.54
CA ASP A 71 12.94 13.17 6.38
C ASP A 71 12.14 12.61 7.56
N LEU A 72 12.04 11.29 7.66
CA LEU A 72 11.27 10.59 8.69
C LEU A 72 11.98 10.55 10.06
N GLY A 73 13.27 10.90 10.12
CA GLY A 73 13.99 11.03 11.39
C GLY A 73 13.91 12.43 12.00
N ARG A 74 13.57 13.43 11.17
CA ARG A 74 13.46 14.84 11.57
C ARG A 74 12.03 15.37 11.52
N ASP A 75 11.10 14.58 10.98
CA ASP A 75 9.70 14.93 10.77
C ASP A 75 9.52 16.25 10.02
N SER A 76 10.32 16.45 8.99
CA SER A 76 10.37 17.72 8.28
C SER A 76 10.57 17.58 6.79
N VAL A 77 10.00 18.52 6.03
CA VAL A 77 10.26 18.66 4.59
C VAL A 77 11.73 19.04 4.38
N ILE A 78 12.44 18.24 3.57
CA ILE A 78 13.87 18.45 3.28
C ILE A 78 14.15 18.88 1.85
N GLY A 79 13.15 18.83 0.97
CA GLY A 79 13.30 19.24 -0.42
C GLY A 79 12.11 18.89 -1.28
N ASP A 80 12.22 19.27 -2.54
CA ASP A 80 11.24 19.03 -3.58
C ASP A 80 11.92 18.61 -4.89
N ILE A 81 11.25 17.75 -5.66
CA ILE A 81 11.56 17.54 -7.07
C ILE A 81 10.59 18.42 -7.87
N PRO A 82 11.05 19.57 -8.40
CA PRO A 82 10.17 20.55 -9.04
C PRO A 82 9.81 20.16 -10.47
N ASN A 83 8.85 20.88 -11.06
CA ASN A 83 8.48 20.78 -12.48
C ASN A 83 7.99 19.38 -12.89
N THR A 84 7.12 18.80 -12.07
CA THR A 84 6.46 17.51 -12.32
C THR A 84 4.94 17.71 -12.49
N PRO A 85 4.49 18.27 -13.64
CA PRO A 85 3.11 18.72 -13.81
C PRO A 85 2.10 17.57 -13.80
N GLY A 86 1.19 17.59 -12.84
CA GLY A 86 0.22 16.51 -12.63
C GLY A 86 0.89 15.23 -12.15
N ILE A 87 1.88 15.34 -11.28
CA ILE A 87 2.54 14.18 -10.69
C ILE A 87 1.54 13.28 -9.98
N HIS A 88 1.66 11.97 -10.23
CA HIS A 88 0.96 10.92 -9.51
C HIS A 88 1.88 10.15 -8.57
N GLY A 89 2.90 9.48 -9.10
CA GLY A 89 3.74 8.58 -8.33
C GLY A 89 5.24 8.87 -8.41
N VAL A 90 5.98 8.25 -7.48
CA VAL A 90 7.45 8.25 -7.43
C VAL A 90 7.95 6.82 -7.37
N ALA A 91 8.89 6.45 -8.24
CA ALA A 91 9.63 5.19 -8.15
C ALA A 91 11.10 5.47 -7.85
N LEU A 92 11.71 4.62 -7.02
CA LEU A 92 13.11 4.76 -6.59
C LEU A 92 13.95 3.63 -7.14
N ALA A 93 15.14 3.93 -7.63
CA ALA A 93 16.18 3.02 -8.09
C ALA A 93 17.52 3.36 -7.42
N PRO A 94 17.69 3.02 -6.12
CA PRO A 94 18.91 3.37 -5.36
C PRO A 94 20.18 2.77 -5.99
N ASP A 95 20.09 1.59 -6.60
CA ASP A 95 21.16 0.90 -7.31
C ASP A 95 21.68 1.68 -8.53
N LEU A 96 20.84 2.57 -9.09
CA LEU A 96 21.19 3.45 -10.19
C LEU A 96 21.45 4.90 -9.71
N ASN A 97 21.33 5.19 -8.42
CA ASN A 97 21.30 6.54 -7.85
C ASN A 97 20.26 7.42 -8.55
N ARG A 98 19.08 6.88 -8.85
CA ARG A 98 18.00 7.58 -9.57
C ARG A 98 16.66 7.44 -8.87
N GLY A 99 15.82 8.41 -9.11
CA GLY A 99 14.40 8.34 -8.85
C GLY A 99 13.63 8.87 -10.05
N PHE A 100 12.33 8.57 -10.11
CA PHE A 100 11.47 8.85 -11.25
C PHE A 100 10.10 9.30 -10.77
N THR A 101 9.49 10.25 -11.48
CA THR A 101 8.10 10.66 -11.24
C THR A 101 7.27 10.41 -12.49
N SER A 102 6.02 9.99 -12.32
CA SER A 102 5.03 9.97 -13.39
C SER A 102 4.26 11.29 -13.41
N ASN A 103 4.24 11.97 -14.56
CA ASN A 103 3.67 13.30 -14.72
C ASN A 103 2.47 13.23 -15.69
N GLY A 104 1.27 13.08 -15.15
CA GLY A 104 0.06 12.79 -15.92
C GLY A 104 -0.35 13.93 -16.86
N ARG A 105 -0.14 15.20 -16.48
CA ARG A 105 -0.64 16.34 -17.25
C ARG A 105 0.06 16.53 -18.59
N ASP A 106 1.37 16.23 -18.65
CA ASP A 106 2.18 16.47 -19.85
C ASP A 106 2.79 15.20 -20.44
N SER A 107 2.33 14.03 -19.98
CA SER A 107 2.75 12.72 -20.49
C SER A 107 4.27 12.57 -20.44
N SER A 108 4.84 12.75 -19.26
CA SER A 108 6.28 12.65 -19.07
C SER A 108 6.68 11.90 -17.80
N VAL A 109 7.96 11.57 -17.74
CA VAL A 109 8.68 11.08 -16.56
C VAL A 109 9.80 12.05 -16.27
N THR A 110 9.91 12.54 -15.03
CA THR A 110 11.09 13.26 -14.58
C THR A 110 12.05 12.28 -13.93
N ILE A 111 13.30 12.26 -14.37
CA ILE A 111 14.41 11.52 -13.78
C ILE A 111 15.15 12.47 -12.85
N PHE A 112 15.38 12.06 -11.61
CA PHE A 112 16.11 12.84 -10.62
C PHE A 112 17.22 12.04 -9.95
N ASP A 113 18.21 12.72 -9.40
CA ASP A 113 19.25 12.10 -8.57
C ASP A 113 18.67 11.70 -7.22
N TYR A 114 18.77 10.41 -6.88
CA TYR A 114 18.19 9.85 -5.66
C TYR A 114 18.72 10.48 -4.37
N LYS A 115 20.01 10.90 -4.34
CA LYS A 115 20.64 11.46 -3.14
C LYS A 115 20.40 12.96 -2.99
N THR A 116 20.56 13.70 -4.10
CA THR A 116 20.52 15.17 -4.09
C THR A 116 19.13 15.72 -4.39
N LEU A 117 18.21 14.90 -4.91
CA LEU A 117 16.86 15.26 -5.39
C LEU A 117 16.87 16.16 -6.63
N ALA A 118 18.02 16.46 -7.19
CA ALA A 118 18.14 17.33 -8.34
C ALA A 118 17.57 16.67 -9.62
N PRO A 119 16.71 17.36 -10.40
CA PRO A 119 16.26 16.86 -11.68
C PRO A 119 17.43 16.62 -12.64
N ILE A 120 17.44 15.49 -13.33
CA ILE A 120 18.45 15.10 -14.32
C ILE A 120 17.91 15.29 -15.73
N ALA A 121 16.71 14.80 -16.00
CA ALA A 121 16.09 14.80 -17.32
C ALA A 121 14.57 14.69 -17.25
N VAL A 122 13.89 15.09 -18.31
CA VAL A 122 12.47 14.85 -18.54
C VAL A 122 12.32 14.02 -19.81
N VAL A 123 11.65 12.88 -19.70
CA VAL A 123 11.38 11.96 -20.80
C VAL A 123 9.92 12.05 -21.19
N LYS A 124 9.63 12.45 -22.42
CA LYS A 124 8.27 12.39 -22.97
C LYS A 124 7.95 10.96 -23.38
N ILE A 125 6.75 10.49 -23.02
CA ILE A 125 6.29 9.15 -23.35
C ILE A 125 5.15 9.21 -24.37
N PRO A 126 5.04 8.20 -25.26
CA PRO A 126 3.98 8.13 -26.28
C PRO A 126 2.69 7.55 -25.69
N ALA A 127 2.25 8.08 -24.54
CA ALA A 127 1.08 7.63 -23.79
C ALA A 127 0.47 8.82 -23.04
N ARG A 128 -0.79 8.68 -22.61
CA ARG A 128 -1.50 9.74 -21.89
C ARG A 128 -1.77 9.37 -20.45
N ASN A 129 -1.66 10.37 -19.58
CA ASN A 129 -1.89 10.26 -18.16
C ASN A 129 -1.13 9.07 -17.54
N PRO A 130 0.24 9.11 -17.54
CA PRO A 130 1.02 8.19 -16.71
C PRO A 130 0.66 8.42 -15.25
N ASP A 131 0.18 7.35 -14.61
CA ASP A 131 -0.35 7.31 -13.26
C ASP A 131 0.61 6.56 -12.35
N ALA A 132 0.34 5.31 -12.02
CA ALA A 132 1.27 4.49 -11.27
C ALA A 132 2.61 4.34 -12.00
N ILE A 133 3.69 4.17 -11.24
CA ILE A 133 5.05 4.04 -11.74
C ILE A 133 5.80 2.97 -10.94
N LEU A 134 6.54 2.10 -11.62
CA LEU A 134 7.27 0.98 -11.02
C LEU A 134 8.66 0.85 -11.61
N TYR A 135 9.68 0.76 -10.77
CA TYR A 135 11.01 0.32 -11.16
C TYR A 135 11.15 -1.19 -10.95
N ASP A 136 11.56 -1.89 -12.00
CA ASP A 136 11.91 -3.32 -11.94
C ASP A 136 13.45 -3.49 -11.92
N PRO A 137 14.06 -3.79 -10.77
CA PRO A 137 15.51 -3.88 -10.66
C PRO A 137 16.11 -5.06 -11.44
N ALA A 138 15.32 -6.12 -11.69
CA ALA A 138 15.80 -7.30 -12.42
C ALA A 138 16.08 -7.00 -13.90
N THR A 139 15.34 -6.09 -14.51
CA THR A 139 15.52 -5.67 -15.89
C THR A 139 16.12 -4.27 -16.04
N LYS A 140 16.24 -3.52 -14.93
CA LYS A 140 16.58 -2.08 -14.90
C LYS A 140 15.66 -1.26 -15.79
N ARG A 141 14.38 -1.63 -15.82
CA ARG A 141 13.33 -0.92 -16.54
C ARG A 141 12.39 -0.22 -15.58
N LEU A 142 11.98 0.94 -15.99
CA LEU A 142 10.91 1.68 -15.39
C LEU A 142 9.64 1.45 -16.21
N PHE A 143 8.52 1.32 -15.54
CA PHE A 143 7.21 1.20 -16.16
C PHE A 143 6.30 2.30 -15.66
N THR A 144 5.63 3.01 -16.57
CA THR A 144 4.50 3.88 -16.23
C THR A 144 3.22 3.18 -16.66
N PHE A 145 2.19 3.28 -15.83
CA PHE A 145 0.86 2.71 -16.08
C PHE A 145 -0.06 3.86 -16.49
N ASN A 146 -0.52 3.84 -17.73
CA ASN A 146 -1.06 5.02 -18.39
C ASN A 146 -2.59 4.91 -18.51
N GLY A 147 -3.31 5.56 -17.58
CA GLY A 147 -4.77 5.50 -17.50
C GLY A 147 -5.48 6.10 -18.72
N GLY A 148 -4.86 7.05 -19.41
CA GLY A 148 -5.43 7.70 -20.59
C GLY A 148 -5.25 6.94 -21.91
N THR A 149 -4.43 5.88 -21.92
CA THR A 149 -4.14 5.05 -23.13
C THR A 149 -4.24 3.55 -22.87
N ASN A 150 -4.63 3.11 -21.67
CA ASN A 150 -4.87 1.71 -21.31
C ASN A 150 -3.65 0.78 -21.52
N ASN A 151 -2.44 1.30 -21.30
CA ASN A 151 -1.20 0.60 -21.53
C ASN A 151 -0.16 0.88 -20.44
N ALA A 152 0.94 0.13 -20.46
CA ALA A 152 2.15 0.46 -19.73
C ALA A 152 3.26 0.83 -20.70
N THR A 153 4.08 1.85 -20.37
CA THR A 153 5.26 2.24 -21.15
C THR A 153 6.51 1.78 -20.41
N ALA A 154 7.37 1.02 -21.11
CA ALA A 154 8.66 0.60 -20.63
C ALA A 154 9.75 1.62 -21.02
N ILE A 155 10.59 1.98 -20.05
CA ILE A 155 11.68 2.95 -20.21
C ILE A 155 12.95 2.31 -19.64
N ASP A 156 14.08 2.45 -20.31
CA ASP A 156 15.38 2.10 -19.75
C ASP A 156 15.71 3.07 -18.61
N ALA A 157 15.74 2.58 -17.37
CA ALA A 157 15.97 3.39 -16.19
C ALA A 157 17.40 3.95 -16.11
N THR A 158 18.35 3.40 -16.90
CA THR A 158 19.75 3.85 -16.90
C THR A 158 19.97 5.09 -17.76
N ASN A 159 19.17 5.29 -18.80
CA ASN A 159 19.39 6.36 -19.76
C ASN A 159 18.12 7.13 -20.17
N GLY A 160 16.94 6.68 -19.77
CA GLY A 160 15.66 7.31 -20.08
C GLY A 160 15.08 6.98 -21.47
N THR A 161 15.65 6.00 -22.18
CA THR A 161 15.15 5.64 -23.52
C THR A 161 13.81 4.90 -23.39
N VAL A 162 12.79 5.34 -24.12
CA VAL A 162 11.52 4.60 -24.24
C VAL A 162 11.75 3.34 -25.07
N ILE A 163 11.44 2.17 -24.49
CA ILE A 163 11.67 0.86 -25.10
C ILE A 163 10.45 0.42 -25.90
N GLY A 164 9.25 0.61 -25.36
CA GLY A 164 7.99 0.18 -25.97
C GLY A 164 6.82 0.24 -25.02
N ASN A 165 5.68 -0.26 -25.48
CA ASN A 165 4.44 -0.29 -24.71
C ASN A 165 3.90 -1.72 -24.59
N VAL A 166 3.14 -1.96 -23.50
CA VAL A 166 2.33 -3.16 -23.28
C VAL A 166 0.87 -2.74 -23.30
N ASP A 167 0.08 -3.30 -24.20
CA ASP A 167 -1.38 -3.09 -24.20
C ASP A 167 -2.00 -3.87 -23.03
N LEU A 168 -2.56 -3.16 -22.05
CA LEU A 168 -3.22 -3.75 -20.89
C LEU A 168 -4.72 -3.96 -21.11
N GLY A 169 -5.30 -3.45 -22.20
CA GLY A 169 -6.68 -3.67 -22.58
C GLY A 169 -7.72 -2.92 -21.73
N GLY A 170 -7.28 -2.15 -20.74
CA GLY A 170 -8.11 -1.35 -19.85
C GLY A 170 -7.28 -0.39 -19.03
N LYS A 171 -7.94 0.47 -18.24
CA LYS A 171 -7.28 1.45 -17.37
C LYS A 171 -6.44 0.73 -16.31
N PRO A 172 -5.10 0.86 -16.35
CA PRO A 172 -4.25 0.30 -15.30
C PRO A 172 -4.20 1.21 -14.07
N GLU A 173 -3.91 0.58 -12.93
CA GLU A 173 -3.61 1.21 -11.65
C GLU A 173 -2.27 0.67 -11.12
N THR A 174 -2.16 0.41 -9.81
CA THR A 174 -0.92 -0.04 -9.17
C THR A 174 -0.42 -1.37 -9.74
N ALA A 175 0.90 -1.50 -9.78
CA ALA A 175 1.57 -2.72 -10.20
C ALA A 175 2.74 -3.09 -9.29
N VAL A 176 3.07 -4.39 -9.29
CA VAL A 176 4.24 -4.94 -8.57
C VAL A 176 5.03 -5.88 -9.49
N SER A 177 6.32 -6.07 -9.20
CA SER A 177 7.18 -7.01 -9.95
C SER A 177 7.72 -8.12 -9.06
N ASP A 178 7.76 -9.34 -9.58
CA ASP A 178 8.41 -10.50 -8.98
C ASP A 178 8.67 -11.60 -10.00
N GLY A 179 9.74 -12.36 -9.80
CA GLY A 179 10.04 -13.57 -10.59
C GLY A 179 10.14 -13.35 -12.09
N GLY A 180 10.53 -12.15 -12.55
CA GLY A 180 10.59 -11.80 -13.98
C GLY A 180 9.22 -11.54 -14.60
N ARG A 181 8.22 -11.19 -13.80
CA ARG A 181 6.87 -10.81 -14.20
C ARG A 181 6.48 -9.48 -13.56
N ILE A 182 5.60 -8.75 -14.23
CA ILE A 182 4.89 -7.62 -13.66
C ILE A 182 3.42 -7.98 -13.58
N TYR A 183 2.83 -7.66 -12.44
CA TYR A 183 1.41 -7.84 -12.12
C TYR A 183 0.81 -6.45 -11.98
N ALA A 184 -0.14 -6.11 -12.82
CA ALA A 184 -0.77 -4.80 -12.85
C ALA A 184 -2.28 -4.92 -12.69
N ASN A 185 -2.85 -4.21 -11.73
CA ASN A 185 -4.30 -4.03 -11.66
C ASN A 185 -4.80 -3.33 -12.93
N VAL A 186 -5.85 -3.87 -13.51
CA VAL A 186 -6.61 -3.25 -14.61
C VAL A 186 -7.99 -2.91 -14.07
N GLU A 187 -8.11 -1.72 -13.50
CA GLU A 187 -9.29 -1.22 -12.79
C GLU A 187 -10.58 -1.44 -13.60
N SER A 188 -10.61 -0.90 -14.79
CA SER A 188 -11.81 -0.94 -15.66
C SER A 188 -12.22 -2.34 -16.13
N LYS A 189 -11.46 -3.39 -15.83
CA LYS A 189 -11.72 -4.79 -16.18
C LYS A 189 -11.86 -5.68 -14.94
N SER A 190 -11.60 -5.19 -13.75
CA SER A 190 -11.57 -5.97 -12.51
C SER A 190 -10.69 -7.22 -12.65
N GLU A 191 -9.48 -7.03 -13.19
CA GLU A 191 -8.52 -8.10 -13.42
C GLU A 191 -7.10 -7.66 -13.09
N ILE A 192 -6.18 -8.63 -12.96
CA ILE A 192 -4.73 -8.40 -12.99
C ILE A 192 -4.22 -8.85 -14.36
N ALA A 193 -3.51 -7.94 -15.05
CA ALA A 193 -2.72 -8.28 -16.22
C ALA A 193 -1.31 -8.68 -15.77
N VAL A 194 -0.84 -9.84 -16.24
CA VAL A 194 0.51 -10.35 -15.98
C VAL A 194 1.30 -10.28 -17.26
N PHE A 195 2.47 -9.61 -17.24
CA PHE A 195 3.29 -9.50 -18.44
C PHE A 195 4.80 -9.69 -18.15
N ASP A 196 5.52 -10.05 -19.19
CA ASP A 196 6.98 -10.18 -19.14
C ASP A 196 7.62 -8.80 -19.34
N PRO A 197 8.43 -8.32 -18.37
CA PRO A 197 9.07 -7.01 -18.45
C PRO A 197 10.15 -6.91 -19.52
N LYS A 198 10.67 -8.01 -20.07
CA LYS A 198 11.71 -8.03 -21.11
C LYS A 198 11.11 -8.03 -22.51
N THR A 199 10.12 -8.90 -22.75
CA THR A 199 9.48 -9.05 -24.07
C THR A 199 8.32 -8.11 -24.28
N LEU A 200 7.78 -7.51 -23.20
CA LEU A 200 6.61 -6.62 -23.18
C LEU A 200 5.35 -7.35 -23.66
N THR A 201 5.26 -8.65 -23.38
CA THR A 201 4.15 -9.52 -23.81
C THR A 201 3.26 -9.84 -22.61
N VAL A 202 1.95 -9.66 -22.77
CA VAL A 202 0.96 -10.11 -21.78
C VAL A 202 0.93 -11.63 -21.78
N LEU A 203 1.17 -12.22 -20.62
CA LEU A 203 1.24 -13.66 -20.39
C LEU A 203 -0.08 -14.23 -19.90
N ALA A 204 -0.83 -13.44 -19.10
CA ALA A 204 -2.10 -13.86 -18.53
C ALA A 204 -2.96 -12.65 -18.14
N ARG A 205 -4.26 -12.90 -17.97
CA ARG A 205 -5.24 -11.99 -17.37
C ARG A 205 -6.02 -12.77 -16.34
N TRP A 206 -6.05 -12.26 -15.12
CA TRP A 206 -6.65 -12.95 -13.98
C TRP A 206 -7.87 -12.18 -13.46
N PRO A 207 -9.09 -12.66 -13.72
CA PRO A 207 -10.30 -12.04 -13.17
C PRO A 207 -10.28 -12.06 -11.64
N LEU A 208 -10.70 -10.97 -11.02
CA LEU A 208 -10.64 -10.79 -9.57
C LEU A 208 -11.99 -10.95 -8.85
N ALA A 209 -13.04 -11.41 -9.54
CA ALA A 209 -14.36 -11.55 -8.90
C ALA A 209 -14.24 -12.25 -7.53
N PRO A 210 -14.89 -11.71 -6.46
CA PRO A 210 -15.91 -10.65 -6.45
C PRO A 210 -15.38 -9.20 -6.37
N CYS A 211 -14.07 -8.98 -6.45
CA CYS A 211 -13.45 -7.65 -6.44
C CYS A 211 -13.85 -6.85 -7.67
N GLU A 212 -14.21 -5.58 -7.48
CA GLU A 212 -14.54 -4.63 -8.54
C GLU A 212 -13.57 -3.43 -8.46
N GLU A 213 -13.13 -2.97 -9.63
CA GLU A 213 -12.25 -1.81 -9.79
C GLU A 213 -11.05 -1.82 -8.82
N PRO A 214 -10.10 -2.78 -8.98
CA PRO A 214 -8.90 -2.86 -8.14
C PRO A 214 -8.00 -1.66 -8.35
N SER A 215 -7.61 -0.97 -7.27
CA SER A 215 -6.69 0.16 -7.28
C SER A 215 -5.32 -0.21 -6.68
N GLY A 216 -5.20 -0.31 -5.35
CA GLY A 216 -3.97 -0.69 -4.68
C GLY A 216 -3.59 -2.15 -4.91
N LEU A 217 -2.28 -2.42 -5.01
CA LEU A 217 -1.75 -3.78 -5.15
C LEU A 217 -0.49 -3.96 -4.29
N ALA A 218 -0.50 -4.99 -3.45
CA ALA A 218 0.66 -5.41 -2.66
C ALA A 218 1.02 -6.88 -2.94
N ILE A 219 2.21 -7.31 -2.49
CA ILE A 219 2.75 -8.63 -2.79
C ILE A 219 3.40 -9.26 -1.57
N ASP A 220 3.05 -10.52 -1.29
CA ASP A 220 3.85 -11.44 -0.51
C ASP A 220 4.63 -12.38 -1.44
N ARG A 221 5.94 -12.18 -1.46
CA ARG A 221 6.86 -12.97 -2.30
C ARG A 221 7.12 -14.36 -1.73
N VAL A 222 6.99 -14.53 -0.42
CA VAL A 222 7.27 -15.80 0.27
C VAL A 222 6.16 -16.80 0.00
N HIS A 223 4.91 -16.41 0.24
CA HIS A 223 3.77 -17.27 0.02
C HIS A 223 3.15 -17.14 -1.38
N GLN A 224 3.73 -16.28 -2.25
CA GLN A 224 3.27 -16.05 -3.62
C GLN A 224 1.81 -15.56 -3.65
N ARG A 225 1.52 -14.47 -2.94
CA ARG A 225 0.19 -13.86 -2.87
C ARG A 225 0.22 -12.40 -3.31
N LEU A 226 -0.84 -11.99 -4.00
CA LEU A 226 -1.12 -10.59 -4.29
C LEU A 226 -2.35 -10.14 -3.49
N PHE A 227 -2.33 -8.90 -3.05
CA PHE A 227 -3.40 -8.27 -2.30
C PHE A 227 -3.90 -7.07 -3.10
N ALA A 228 -5.05 -7.20 -3.75
CA ALA A 228 -5.67 -6.13 -4.53
C ALA A 228 -6.81 -5.49 -3.73
N GLY A 229 -6.68 -4.22 -3.42
CA GLY A 229 -7.73 -3.42 -2.78
C GLY A 229 -8.75 -2.93 -3.82
N CYS A 230 -10.05 -3.11 -3.55
CA CYS A 230 -11.13 -2.96 -4.53
C CYS A 230 -12.16 -1.92 -4.09
N SER A 231 -12.78 -1.23 -5.06
CA SER A 231 -13.76 -0.16 -4.79
C SER A 231 -15.02 -0.64 -4.06
N ASN A 232 -15.37 -1.93 -4.22
CA ASN A 232 -16.53 -2.55 -3.58
C ASN A 232 -16.26 -3.08 -2.15
N LYS A 233 -15.33 -2.46 -1.40
CA LYS A 233 -15.00 -2.77 0.00
C LYS A 233 -14.48 -4.18 0.22
N THR A 234 -13.69 -4.67 -0.71
CA THR A 234 -13.13 -6.02 -0.69
C THR A 234 -11.64 -5.93 -0.98
N MET A 235 -10.85 -6.82 -0.38
CA MET A 235 -9.47 -7.09 -0.78
C MET A 235 -9.45 -8.46 -1.47
N ALA A 236 -9.09 -8.54 -2.75
CA ALA A 236 -8.87 -9.83 -3.38
C ALA A 236 -7.47 -10.34 -3.06
N VAL A 237 -7.37 -11.53 -2.48
CA VAL A 237 -6.10 -12.25 -2.29
C VAL A 237 -5.95 -13.26 -3.41
N VAL A 238 -4.86 -13.15 -4.19
CA VAL A 238 -4.66 -13.94 -5.41
C VAL A 238 -3.42 -14.83 -5.29
N ASP A 239 -3.57 -16.11 -5.60
CA ASP A 239 -2.43 -17.04 -5.73
C ASP A 239 -1.70 -16.75 -7.06
N MET A 240 -0.44 -16.34 -6.97
CA MET A 240 0.39 -15.96 -8.13
C MET A 240 0.76 -17.14 -9.05
N ARG A 241 0.61 -18.38 -8.59
CA ARG A 241 0.88 -19.58 -9.39
C ARG A 241 -0.30 -19.93 -10.30
N THR A 242 -1.51 -19.66 -9.83
CA THR A 242 -2.75 -20.08 -10.49
C THR A 242 -3.57 -18.93 -11.04
N GLY A 243 -3.36 -17.70 -10.56
CA GLY A 243 -4.15 -16.52 -10.88
C GLY A 243 -5.55 -16.54 -10.26
N LYS A 244 -5.80 -17.40 -9.26
CA LYS A 244 -7.11 -17.54 -8.64
C LYS A 244 -7.21 -16.70 -7.37
N VAL A 245 -8.36 -16.09 -7.14
CA VAL A 245 -8.71 -15.48 -5.87
C VAL A 245 -8.93 -16.60 -4.84
N VAL A 246 -8.15 -16.58 -3.75
CA VAL A 246 -8.21 -17.58 -2.68
C VAL A 246 -8.96 -17.06 -1.45
N ALA A 247 -9.03 -15.74 -1.27
CA ALA A 247 -9.79 -15.10 -0.20
C ALA A 247 -10.24 -13.71 -0.61
N SER A 248 -11.29 -13.21 0.06
CA SER A 248 -11.85 -11.89 -0.21
C SER A 248 -12.31 -11.23 1.11
N PRO A 249 -11.39 -10.90 2.04
CA PRO A 249 -11.75 -10.22 3.28
C PRO A 249 -12.40 -8.84 2.99
N ALA A 250 -13.36 -8.47 3.84
CA ALA A 250 -14.01 -7.16 3.76
C ALA A 250 -13.07 -6.07 4.28
N VAL A 251 -13.07 -4.91 3.61
CA VAL A 251 -12.27 -3.73 3.98
C VAL A 251 -13.13 -2.46 4.00
N GLY A 252 -12.57 -1.31 4.34
CA GLY A 252 -13.29 -0.05 4.39
C GLY A 252 -13.67 0.50 3.02
N ASP A 253 -14.31 1.67 3.02
CA ASP A 253 -14.83 2.34 1.82
C ASP A 253 -13.78 3.27 1.18
N GLY A 254 -13.75 3.30 -0.15
CA GLY A 254 -12.83 4.16 -0.89
C GLY A 254 -11.39 3.71 -0.82
N VAL A 255 -11.15 2.40 -0.98
CA VAL A 255 -9.79 1.81 -1.03
C VAL A 255 -9.04 2.40 -2.21
N ASP A 256 -7.78 2.81 -1.97
CA ASP A 256 -6.91 3.35 -3.01
C ASP A 256 -5.49 2.74 -2.97
N ALA A 257 -4.96 2.45 -1.78
CA ALA A 257 -3.69 1.75 -1.67
C ALA A 257 -3.82 0.43 -0.90
N ALA A 258 -2.92 -0.50 -1.23
CA ALA A 258 -2.68 -1.73 -0.48
C ALA A 258 -1.19 -1.84 -0.11
N GLY A 259 -0.90 -2.47 1.01
CA GLY A 259 0.45 -2.73 1.50
C GLY A 259 0.55 -4.11 2.12
N PHE A 260 1.76 -4.64 2.22
CA PHE A 260 2.05 -5.89 2.92
C PHE A 260 3.36 -5.78 3.69
N ASP A 261 3.34 -6.22 4.91
CA ASP A 261 4.51 -6.35 5.77
C ASP A 261 4.83 -7.83 5.95
N PRO A 262 5.92 -8.33 5.34
CA PRO A 262 6.23 -9.76 5.35
C PRO A 262 6.68 -10.29 6.72
N GLU A 263 7.21 -9.44 7.60
CA GLU A 263 7.67 -9.87 8.91
C GLU A 263 6.50 -10.09 9.88
N THR A 264 5.49 -9.23 9.79
CA THR A 264 4.28 -9.33 10.61
C THR A 264 3.15 -10.13 9.96
N GLN A 265 3.29 -10.49 8.69
CA GLN A 265 2.26 -11.14 7.87
C GLN A 265 0.95 -10.35 7.82
N LEU A 266 1.06 -9.02 7.77
CA LEU A 266 -0.08 -8.13 7.71
C LEU A 266 -0.22 -7.49 6.33
N ALA A 267 -1.40 -7.62 5.77
CA ALA A 267 -1.85 -6.84 4.63
C ALA A 267 -2.71 -5.66 5.10
N PHE A 268 -2.61 -4.55 4.39
CA PHE A 268 -3.27 -3.30 4.72
C PHE A 268 -4.01 -2.73 3.51
N THR A 269 -5.15 -2.09 3.76
CA THR A 269 -5.76 -1.15 2.81
C THR A 269 -5.98 0.19 3.48
N SER A 270 -5.64 1.28 2.79
CA SER A 270 -6.06 2.61 3.20
C SER A 270 -7.38 2.97 2.52
N ASN A 271 -8.31 3.47 3.30
CA ASN A 271 -9.70 3.67 2.89
C ASN A 271 -10.05 5.15 3.02
N GLY A 272 -10.56 5.73 1.94
CA GLY A 272 -10.87 7.17 1.85
C GLY A 272 -11.91 7.67 2.86
N GLU A 273 -12.69 6.77 3.44
CA GLU A 273 -13.59 7.10 4.56
C GLU A 273 -12.85 7.58 5.82
N GLY A 274 -11.54 7.27 5.94
CA GLY A 274 -10.69 7.65 7.07
C GLY A 274 -10.35 6.47 7.97
N THR A 275 -10.08 5.30 7.38
CA THR A 275 -9.64 4.11 8.10
C THR A 275 -8.50 3.39 7.37
N ILE A 276 -7.77 2.56 8.09
CA ILE A 276 -6.91 1.51 7.53
C ILE A 276 -7.45 0.17 8.02
N THR A 277 -7.70 -0.75 7.09
CA THR A 277 -8.04 -2.13 7.44
C THR A 277 -6.77 -2.96 7.50
N VAL A 278 -6.60 -3.71 8.59
CA VAL A 278 -5.48 -4.62 8.84
C VAL A 278 -5.97 -6.05 8.72
N VAL A 279 -5.35 -6.80 7.82
CA VAL A 279 -5.70 -8.19 7.51
C VAL A 279 -4.48 -9.07 7.81
N HIS A 280 -4.62 -10.02 8.70
CA HIS A 280 -3.57 -10.99 9.01
C HIS A 280 -3.65 -12.19 8.08
N GLU A 281 -2.51 -12.59 7.52
CA GLU A 281 -2.35 -13.84 6.80
C GLU A 281 -2.12 -14.97 7.78
N ASP A 282 -3.20 -15.66 8.21
CA ASP A 282 -3.13 -16.80 9.14
C ASP A 282 -2.42 -18.01 8.50
N THR A 283 -2.69 -18.21 7.24
CA THR A 283 -2.02 -19.13 6.31
C THR A 283 -2.13 -18.56 4.91
N PRO A 284 -1.37 -19.05 3.91
CA PRO A 284 -1.48 -18.55 2.53
C PRO A 284 -2.89 -18.60 1.90
N ASP A 285 -3.82 -19.37 2.52
CA ASP A 285 -5.20 -19.51 2.03
C ASP A 285 -6.26 -19.05 3.04
N LYS A 286 -5.83 -18.48 4.18
CA LYS A 286 -6.75 -18.01 5.23
C LYS A 286 -6.33 -16.65 5.78
N TYR A 287 -7.27 -15.73 5.78
CA TYR A 287 -7.06 -14.32 6.13
C TYR A 287 -8.11 -13.85 7.13
N THR A 288 -7.67 -13.11 8.15
CA THR A 288 -8.55 -12.55 9.18
C THR A 288 -8.38 -11.04 9.25
N VAL A 289 -9.48 -10.31 9.15
CA VAL A 289 -9.49 -8.88 9.49
C VAL A 289 -9.28 -8.75 10.99
N VAL A 290 -8.14 -8.25 11.40
CA VAL A 290 -7.75 -8.16 12.83
C VAL A 290 -8.00 -6.79 13.41
N GLU A 291 -8.06 -5.75 12.57
CA GLU A 291 -8.23 -4.39 13.04
C GLU A 291 -8.78 -3.46 11.95
N THR A 292 -9.51 -2.43 12.38
CA THR A 292 -9.86 -1.26 11.58
C THR A 292 -9.39 -0.02 12.34
N VAL A 293 -8.33 0.60 11.84
CA VAL A 293 -7.62 1.71 12.49
C VAL A 293 -8.23 3.03 12.06
N PRO A 294 -8.70 3.89 12.96
CA PRO A 294 -9.16 5.23 12.59
C PRO A 294 -7.99 6.10 12.11
N THR A 295 -8.20 6.79 10.99
CA THR A 295 -7.30 7.80 10.45
C THR A 295 -8.04 9.12 10.21
N GLN A 296 -7.69 9.86 9.18
CA GLN A 296 -8.38 11.07 8.79
C GLN A 296 -9.13 10.86 7.47
N ARG A 297 -10.35 11.37 7.34
CA ARG A 297 -11.08 11.30 6.08
C ARG A 297 -10.23 11.82 4.91
N GLY A 298 -10.21 11.08 3.80
CA GLY A 298 -9.37 11.38 2.66
C GLY A 298 -7.96 10.78 2.72
N ALA A 299 -7.57 10.13 3.83
CA ALA A 299 -6.33 9.37 3.94
C ALA A 299 -6.43 8.04 3.18
N ARG A 300 -6.51 8.12 1.85
CA ARG A 300 -6.78 6.98 0.95
C ARG A 300 -5.52 6.30 0.42
N THR A 301 -4.40 7.02 0.35
CA THR A 301 -3.12 6.48 -0.12
C THR A 301 -2.19 6.18 1.05
N MET A 302 -1.32 5.19 0.90
CA MET A 302 -0.53 4.68 2.01
C MET A 302 0.78 4.06 1.51
N ALA A 303 1.82 4.09 2.37
CA ALA A 303 3.02 3.28 2.23
C ALA A 303 3.32 2.53 3.52
N VAL A 304 3.88 1.33 3.38
CA VAL A 304 4.37 0.50 4.49
C VAL A 304 5.89 0.56 4.51
N ASN A 305 6.48 0.88 5.64
CA ASN A 305 7.93 0.76 5.83
C ASN A 305 8.25 -0.63 6.40
N PRO A 306 8.79 -1.55 5.62
CA PRO A 306 9.03 -2.94 6.07
C PRO A 306 10.18 -3.07 7.08
N LYS A 307 10.97 -2.02 7.31
CA LYS A 307 12.05 -2.02 8.32
C LYS A 307 11.59 -1.61 9.70
N THR A 308 10.58 -0.75 9.76
CA THR A 308 10.06 -0.21 11.03
C THR A 308 8.65 -0.68 11.33
N HIS A 309 8.02 -1.38 10.38
CA HIS A 309 6.61 -1.82 10.42
C HIS A 309 5.60 -0.67 10.49
N ARG A 310 6.06 0.57 10.27
CA ARG A 310 5.23 1.77 10.30
C ARG A 310 4.48 1.98 9.00
N LEU A 311 3.30 2.56 9.15
CA LEU A 311 2.46 2.96 8.03
C LEU A 311 2.47 4.49 7.91
N TYR A 312 2.48 4.97 6.68
CA TYR A 312 2.39 6.40 6.38
C TYR A 312 1.23 6.62 5.45
N THR A 313 0.31 7.49 5.83
CA THR A 313 -0.79 7.96 4.98
C THR A 313 -0.87 9.48 5.04
N VAL A 314 -1.58 10.09 4.12
CA VAL A 314 -1.64 11.54 4.01
C VAL A 314 -3.07 12.04 3.88
N SER A 315 -3.35 13.19 4.44
CA SER A 315 -4.63 13.85 4.31
C SER A 315 -4.49 15.38 4.48
N ALA A 316 -5.60 16.07 4.35
CA ALA A 316 -5.73 17.49 4.65
C ALA A 316 -7.12 17.76 5.19
N ASP A 317 -7.34 18.95 5.75
CA ASP A 317 -8.66 19.43 6.08
C ASP A 317 -9.32 20.06 4.84
N PHE A 318 -10.64 19.93 4.75
CA PHE A 318 -11.42 20.42 3.63
C PHE A 318 -12.48 21.40 4.11
N GLY A 319 -12.65 22.47 3.35
CA GLY A 319 -13.76 23.40 3.52
C GLY A 319 -15.10 22.80 3.09
N PRO A 320 -16.18 23.56 3.17
CA PRO A 320 -17.46 23.12 2.66
C PRO A 320 -17.43 22.91 1.14
N ALA A 321 -18.13 21.89 0.66
CA ALA A 321 -18.25 21.67 -0.78
C ALA A 321 -18.96 22.87 -1.44
N PRO A 322 -18.46 23.39 -2.58
CA PRO A 322 -19.18 24.39 -3.35
C PRO A 322 -20.56 23.90 -3.80
N ALA A 323 -21.46 24.81 -4.08
CA ALA A 323 -22.76 24.43 -4.63
C ALA A 323 -22.60 23.69 -5.97
N PRO A 324 -23.37 22.62 -6.21
CA PRO A 324 -23.38 21.94 -7.50
C PRO A 324 -23.72 22.90 -8.64
N THR A 325 -23.05 22.72 -9.80
CA THR A 325 -23.38 23.38 -11.06
C THR A 325 -23.69 22.35 -12.13
N ALA A 326 -24.26 22.77 -13.26
CA ALA A 326 -24.54 21.88 -14.39
C ALA A 326 -23.25 21.16 -14.88
N ASP A 327 -22.13 21.88 -14.94
CA ASP A 327 -20.82 21.36 -15.36
C ASP A 327 -20.08 20.58 -14.25
N ARG A 328 -20.46 20.79 -12.99
CA ARG A 328 -19.87 20.15 -11.80
C ARG A 328 -20.96 19.72 -10.82
N PRO A 329 -21.66 18.63 -11.11
CA PRO A 329 -22.78 18.16 -10.27
C PRO A 329 -22.33 17.66 -8.89
N ARG A 330 -21.05 17.33 -8.72
CA ARG A 330 -20.44 16.92 -7.44
C ARG A 330 -19.08 17.61 -7.27
N PRO A 331 -19.06 18.91 -6.92
CA PRO A 331 -17.81 19.64 -6.75
C PRO A 331 -17.07 19.10 -5.52
N ARG A 332 -15.75 18.91 -5.65
CA ARG A 332 -14.92 18.50 -4.51
C ARG A 332 -14.76 19.68 -3.56
N PRO A 333 -14.82 19.46 -2.24
CA PRO A 333 -14.46 20.47 -1.24
C PRO A 333 -13.04 20.99 -1.49
N PRO A 334 -12.80 22.30 -1.34
CA PRO A 334 -11.44 22.83 -1.41
C PRO A 334 -10.64 22.41 -0.20
N MET A 335 -9.38 22.08 -0.41
CA MET A 335 -8.42 21.84 0.67
C MET A 335 -8.17 23.15 1.43
N ILE A 336 -8.14 23.10 2.75
CA ILE A 336 -7.75 24.24 3.59
C ILE A 336 -6.23 24.44 3.44
N PRO A 337 -5.77 25.63 3.04
CA PRO A 337 -4.34 25.90 2.87
C PRO A 337 -3.54 25.59 4.14
N GLY A 338 -2.40 24.93 3.99
CA GLY A 338 -1.49 24.58 5.08
C GLY A 338 -1.92 23.39 5.94
N SER A 339 -3.10 22.78 5.70
CA SER A 339 -3.60 21.65 6.51
C SER A 339 -3.09 20.29 6.07
N PHE A 340 -2.30 20.20 4.99
CA PHE A 340 -1.77 18.92 4.53
C PHE A 340 -0.81 18.30 5.54
N VAL A 341 -1.03 17.04 5.87
CA VAL A 341 -0.37 16.33 6.95
C VAL A 341 -0.06 14.90 6.56
N VAL A 342 1.09 14.39 7.02
CA VAL A 342 1.39 12.96 7.04
C VAL A 342 0.95 12.41 8.39
N LEU A 343 0.24 11.29 8.35
CA LEU A 343 -0.10 10.50 9.52
C LEU A 343 0.86 9.32 9.56
N GLU A 344 1.62 9.22 10.62
CA GLU A 344 2.49 8.09 10.93
C GLU A 344 1.78 7.18 11.93
N LEU A 345 1.70 5.88 11.61
CA LEU A 345 1.05 4.89 12.45
C LEU A 345 2.03 3.80 12.85
N ASP A 346 1.90 3.35 14.09
CA ASP A 346 2.68 2.26 14.69
C ASP A 346 1.77 1.47 15.67
N ARG A 347 2.26 0.36 16.18
CA ARG A 347 1.59 -0.47 17.20
C ARG A 347 1.93 -0.04 18.60
#